data_29480c853195951d450db813760929a0
#
_entry.id   29480c853195951d450db813760929a0
#
_cell.length_a   1.000
_cell.length_b   1.000
_cell.length_c   1.000
_cell.angle_alpha   90.00
_cell.angle_beta   90.00
_cell.angle_gamma   90.00
#
_symmetry.space_group_name_H-M   'P 1'
#
loop_
_entity.id
_entity.type
_entity.pdbx_description
1 polymer ?
#
loop_
_entity_poly.entity_id
_entity_poly.type
_entity_poly.pdbx_seq_one_letter_code
_entity_poly.pdbx_strand_id
1 'polypeptide(L)'
;MKSLAAIHIQNDPLAEGDYTDEDGLLHCGKCGGKKRSRIEVSGEEIIVPVPCECRLRKIEDEKKQTAATLAAMRSTELRRLSLMDSTLAAVRFSGADQSGDNARSMEMCRRYAGKFGQMRRDNRGLLLFGGVGTGKTYTAACIANELLPQGIPVVMTSLVKLIDGGADELCSRMAAIDLLILDDLGAERSTDYALEQIYNIVDSRYRVGLPVIYTTNLTLEELKHPSDLRYARIYDRILERCFPVEFRGNSRRKAGAWQGFEDMQALLGGDDND
;
A
#
# COMPACT_ATOMS: atom_id res chain seq x y z
N MET A 1 35.48 -27.19 13.12
CA MET A 1 34.52 -27.56 14.19
C MET A 1 33.72 -26.31 14.53
N LYS A 2 32.49 -26.20 13.99
CA LYS A 2 31.59 -25.08 14.29
C LYS A 2 30.80 -25.46 15.55
N SER A 3 30.94 -24.65 16.62
CA SER A 3 30.20 -24.74 17.85
C SER A 3 28.69 -24.78 17.57
N LEU A 4 28.03 -25.86 17.94
CA LEU A 4 26.57 -25.92 18.06
C LEU A 4 26.17 -24.88 19.13
N ALA A 5 25.60 -23.77 18.69
CA ALA A 5 24.97 -22.81 19.58
C ALA A 5 23.93 -23.56 20.41
N ALA A 6 24.12 -23.56 21.74
CA ALA A 6 23.18 -24.15 22.69
C ALA A 6 21.80 -23.50 22.43
N ILE A 7 20.88 -24.29 21.85
CA ILE A 7 19.48 -23.93 21.83
C ILE A 7 19.04 -23.90 23.29
N HIS A 8 18.81 -22.71 23.84
CA HIS A 8 18.18 -22.51 25.12
C HIS A 8 16.74 -23.01 25.01
N ILE A 9 16.54 -24.30 25.24
CA ILE A 9 15.22 -24.90 25.39
C ILE A 9 14.71 -24.44 26.75
N GLN A 10 13.87 -23.40 26.75
CA GLN A 10 13.14 -23.02 27.99
C GLN A 10 12.34 -24.24 28.42
N ASN A 11 12.68 -24.79 29.60
CA ASN A 11 11.88 -25.83 30.24
C ASN A 11 10.48 -25.24 30.48
N ASP A 12 9.48 -25.75 29.78
CA ASP A 12 8.09 -25.42 30.11
C ASP A 12 7.85 -25.86 31.57
N PRO A 13 7.42 -24.96 32.44
CA PRO A 13 7.14 -25.34 33.83
C PRO A 13 6.05 -26.40 33.87
N LEU A 14 6.14 -27.32 34.83
CA LEU A 14 5.08 -28.27 35.11
C LEU A 14 3.78 -27.52 35.38
N ALA A 15 2.78 -27.77 34.54
CA ALA A 15 1.46 -27.17 34.67
C ALA A 15 0.55 -28.13 35.48
N GLU A 16 -0.43 -27.57 36.14
CA GLU A 16 -1.44 -28.32 36.86
C GLU A 16 -2.15 -29.33 35.94
N GLY A 17 -2.15 -30.61 36.31
CA GLY A 17 -2.74 -31.69 35.50
C GLY A 17 -1.77 -32.38 34.54
N ASP A 18 -0.51 -31.94 34.41
CA ASP A 18 0.50 -32.69 33.65
C ASP A 18 0.79 -34.04 34.35
N TYR A 19 1.01 -35.08 33.56
CA TYR A 19 1.26 -36.44 34.05
C TYR A 19 2.42 -37.11 33.30
N THR A 20 2.99 -38.11 33.92
CA THR A 20 4.10 -38.91 33.37
C THR A 20 3.55 -40.27 32.96
N ASP A 21 3.88 -40.75 31.76
CA ASP A 21 3.52 -42.07 31.30
C ASP A 21 4.41 -43.19 31.90
N GLU A 22 4.15 -44.45 31.54
CA GLU A 22 4.90 -45.62 32.01
C GLU A 22 6.39 -45.59 31.60
N ASP A 23 6.71 -44.86 30.50
CA ASP A 23 8.08 -44.68 30.01
C ASP A 23 8.80 -43.47 30.63
N GLY A 24 8.18 -42.80 31.59
CA GLY A 24 8.74 -41.64 32.29
C GLY A 24 8.71 -40.35 31.48
N LEU A 25 7.92 -40.27 30.40
CA LEU A 25 7.79 -39.08 29.56
C LEU A 25 6.63 -38.20 30.05
N LEU A 26 6.87 -36.89 30.10
CA LEU A 26 5.89 -35.90 30.53
C LEU A 26 4.85 -35.61 29.42
N HIS A 27 3.58 -35.61 29.79
CA HIS A 27 2.42 -35.32 28.98
C HIS A 27 1.64 -34.12 29.50
N CYS A 28 0.99 -33.40 28.57
CA CYS A 28 0.15 -32.25 28.90
C CYS A 28 -1.21 -32.69 29.44
N GLY A 29 -1.59 -32.22 30.64
CA GLY A 29 -2.88 -32.52 31.23
C GLY A 29 -4.10 -32.00 30.47
N LYS A 30 -3.93 -31.02 29.54
CA LYS A 30 -5.01 -30.45 28.77
C LYS A 30 -5.29 -31.18 27.46
N CYS A 31 -4.24 -31.62 26.73
CA CYS A 31 -4.40 -32.21 25.39
C CYS A 31 -3.82 -33.62 25.27
N GLY A 32 -3.20 -34.16 26.33
CA GLY A 32 -2.54 -35.47 26.30
C GLY A 32 -1.26 -35.52 25.45
N GLY A 33 -0.91 -34.45 24.78
CA GLY A 33 0.28 -34.41 23.91
C GLY A 33 1.57 -34.46 24.70
N LYS A 34 2.61 -35.07 24.11
CA LYS A 34 3.94 -35.18 24.75
C LYS A 34 4.53 -33.82 24.98
N LYS A 35 5.10 -33.58 26.19
CA LYS A 35 5.91 -32.40 26.57
C LYS A 35 7.40 -32.73 26.61
N ARG A 36 7.75 -34.03 26.61
CA ARG A 36 9.11 -34.55 26.47
C ARG A 36 9.15 -35.69 25.48
N SER A 37 10.26 -35.82 24.77
CA SER A 37 10.49 -36.92 23.82
C SER A 37 11.92 -37.42 23.96
N ARG A 38 12.13 -38.72 23.73
CA ARG A 38 13.46 -39.31 23.60
C ARG A 38 13.95 -39.11 22.15
N ILE A 39 15.19 -38.69 22.05
CA ILE A 39 15.91 -38.62 20.78
C ILE A 39 17.28 -39.27 20.96
N GLU A 40 17.79 -39.91 19.91
CA GLU A 40 19.14 -40.47 19.90
C GLU A 40 20.09 -39.46 19.25
N VAL A 41 21.15 -39.09 19.99
CA VAL A 41 22.20 -38.19 19.47
C VAL A 41 23.54 -38.87 19.71
N SER A 42 24.26 -39.16 18.63
CA SER A 42 25.59 -39.81 18.69
C SER A 42 25.63 -41.15 19.41
N GLY A 43 24.53 -41.93 19.40
CA GLY A 43 24.41 -43.23 20.07
C GLY A 43 24.01 -43.15 21.55
N GLU A 44 23.70 -41.96 22.08
CA GLU A 44 23.16 -41.75 23.40
C GLU A 44 21.70 -41.31 23.35
N GLU A 45 20.84 -41.90 24.17
CA GLU A 45 19.45 -41.46 24.31
C GLU A 45 19.40 -40.25 25.27
N ILE A 46 18.80 -39.16 24.80
CA ILE A 46 18.54 -37.96 25.60
C ILE A 46 17.04 -37.60 25.58
N ILE A 47 16.56 -37.09 26.71
CA ILE A 47 15.17 -36.60 26.80
C ILE A 47 15.17 -35.10 26.56
N VAL A 48 14.42 -34.66 25.55
CA VAL A 48 14.29 -33.26 25.20
C VAL A 48 12.86 -32.78 25.40
N PRO A 49 12.65 -31.50 25.80
CA PRO A 49 11.33 -30.90 25.85
C PRO A 49 10.80 -30.70 24.41
N VAL A 50 9.53 -31.03 24.23
CA VAL A 50 8.81 -30.78 22.96
C VAL A 50 7.51 -30.04 23.24
N PRO A 51 7.11 -29.09 22.43
CA PRO A 51 5.86 -28.38 22.62
C PRO A 51 4.67 -29.30 22.33
N CYS A 52 3.73 -29.42 23.28
CA CYS A 52 2.46 -30.09 23.04
C CYS A 52 1.56 -29.24 22.09
N GLU A 53 0.48 -29.81 21.57
CA GLU A 53 -0.44 -29.12 20.65
C GLU A 53 -1.00 -27.81 21.24
N CYS A 54 -1.34 -27.78 22.51
CA CYS A 54 -1.80 -26.57 23.18
C CYS A 54 -0.76 -25.44 23.12
N ARG A 55 0.50 -25.79 23.31
CA ARG A 55 1.61 -24.84 23.28
C ARG A 55 1.89 -24.36 21.86
N LEU A 56 1.84 -25.27 20.88
CA LEU A 56 1.99 -24.93 19.47
C LEU A 56 0.91 -23.95 19.02
N ARG A 57 -0.36 -24.22 19.36
CA ARG A 57 -1.48 -23.31 19.05
C ARG A 57 -1.27 -21.94 19.70
N LYS A 58 -0.87 -21.91 20.98
CA LYS A 58 -0.61 -20.64 21.67
C LYS A 58 0.51 -19.84 21.02
N ILE A 59 1.62 -20.49 20.65
CA ILE A 59 2.74 -19.84 19.93
C ILE A 59 2.27 -19.30 18.58
N GLU A 60 1.43 -20.04 17.86
CA GLU A 60 0.90 -19.61 16.57
C GLU A 60 -0.04 -18.40 16.71
N ASP A 61 -0.90 -18.40 17.75
CA ASP A 61 -1.80 -17.29 18.04
C ASP A 61 -1.02 -16.04 18.48
N GLU A 62 0.00 -16.19 19.34
CA GLU A 62 0.90 -15.10 19.75
C GLU A 62 1.64 -14.52 18.53
N LYS A 63 2.13 -15.35 17.60
CA LYS A 63 2.74 -14.91 16.35
C LYS A 63 1.75 -14.15 15.46
N LYS A 64 0.51 -14.63 15.32
CA LYS A 64 -0.54 -13.96 14.56
C LYS A 64 -0.89 -12.59 15.16
N GLN A 65 -1.05 -12.52 16.50
CA GLN A 65 -1.33 -11.27 17.20
C GLN A 65 -0.19 -10.26 17.08
N THR A 66 1.06 -10.70 17.22
CA THR A 66 2.24 -9.85 17.07
C THR A 66 2.33 -9.32 15.64
N ALA A 67 2.13 -10.18 14.63
CA ALA A 67 2.11 -9.78 13.22
C ALA A 67 0.99 -8.78 12.92
N ALA A 68 -0.21 -8.99 13.47
CA ALA A 68 -1.34 -8.07 13.32
C ALA A 68 -1.07 -6.70 13.97
N THR A 69 -0.47 -6.69 15.17
CA THR A 69 -0.09 -5.44 15.86
C THR A 69 0.96 -4.67 15.09
N LEU A 70 2.00 -5.34 14.57
CA LEU A 70 3.03 -4.72 13.75
C LEU A 70 2.45 -4.17 12.44
N ALA A 71 1.53 -4.91 11.80
CA ALA A 71 0.85 -4.44 10.60
C ALA A 71 -0.01 -3.20 10.86
N ALA A 72 -0.74 -3.16 11.99
CA ALA A 72 -1.53 -2.00 12.41
C ALA A 72 -0.66 -0.78 12.69
N MET A 73 0.47 -0.95 13.39
CA MET A 73 1.44 0.14 13.64
C MET A 73 2.01 0.69 12.34
N ARG A 74 2.44 -0.18 11.41
CA ARG A 74 2.92 0.23 10.07
C ARG A 74 1.84 0.99 9.30
N SER A 75 0.61 0.50 9.31
CA SER A 75 -0.51 1.16 8.64
C SER A 75 -0.76 2.57 9.20
N THR A 76 -0.71 2.75 10.53
CA THR A 76 -0.89 4.05 11.17
C THR A 76 0.25 5.01 10.80
N GLU A 77 1.48 4.53 10.74
CA GLU A 77 2.65 5.32 10.39
C GLU A 77 2.62 5.74 8.91
N LEU A 78 2.27 4.82 8.00
CA LEU A 78 2.13 5.13 6.57
C LEU A 78 0.96 6.08 6.28
N ARG A 79 -0.11 6.06 7.10
CA ARG A 79 -1.22 7.01 6.99
C ARG A 79 -0.78 8.46 7.19
N ARG A 80 0.28 8.72 7.99
CA ARG A 80 0.84 10.08 8.17
C ARG A 80 1.49 10.61 6.91
N LEU A 81 2.07 9.73 6.08
CA LEU A 81 2.65 10.09 4.78
C LEU A 81 1.58 10.22 3.70
N SER A 82 0.42 9.63 3.92
CA SER A 82 -0.69 9.69 2.97
C SER A 82 -1.48 10.98 3.17
N LEU A 83 -1.66 11.71 2.09
CA LEU A 83 -2.39 12.99 2.05
C LEU A 83 -3.84 12.81 1.58
N MET A 84 -4.38 11.61 1.70
CA MET A 84 -5.80 11.37 1.45
C MET A 84 -6.62 12.11 2.50
N ASP A 85 -7.29 13.17 2.07
CA ASP A 85 -8.30 13.84 2.86
C ASP A 85 -9.55 12.96 3.07
N SER A 86 -10.49 13.41 3.90
CA SER A 86 -11.72 12.67 4.19
C SER A 86 -12.55 12.39 2.94
N THR A 87 -12.51 13.27 1.95
CA THR A 87 -13.23 13.15 0.69
C THR A 87 -12.67 12.00 -0.15
N LEU A 88 -11.34 11.96 -0.34
CA LEU A 88 -10.68 10.88 -1.09
C LEU A 88 -10.68 9.55 -0.34
N ALA A 89 -10.68 9.56 0.99
CA ALA A 89 -10.75 8.35 1.79
C ALA A 89 -12.08 7.58 1.65
N ALA A 90 -13.16 8.29 1.27
CA ALA A 90 -14.49 7.72 1.13
C ALA A 90 -14.81 7.18 -0.27
N VAL A 91 -14.05 7.57 -1.32
CA VAL A 91 -14.39 7.20 -2.70
C VAL A 91 -14.21 5.70 -2.97
N ARG A 92 -15.06 5.17 -3.83
CA ARG A 92 -15.05 3.77 -4.26
C ARG A 92 -15.39 3.68 -5.74
N PHE A 93 -14.96 2.61 -6.41
CA PHE A 93 -15.35 2.34 -7.80
C PHE A 93 -16.86 2.19 -7.98
N SER A 94 -17.58 1.72 -6.97
CA SER A 94 -19.05 1.57 -7.02
C SER A 94 -19.81 2.91 -7.07
N GLY A 95 -19.21 3.98 -6.54
CA GLY A 95 -19.78 5.33 -6.59
C GLY A 95 -19.36 6.13 -7.82
N ALA A 96 -18.55 5.55 -8.71
CA ALA A 96 -18.07 6.22 -9.89
C ALA A 96 -19.08 6.10 -11.04
N ASP A 97 -19.22 7.19 -11.82
CA ASP A 97 -19.98 7.15 -13.08
C ASP A 97 -19.27 6.23 -14.09
N GLN A 98 -19.87 5.09 -14.35
CA GLN A 98 -19.38 4.04 -15.24
C GLN A 98 -19.87 4.18 -16.69
N SER A 99 -20.68 5.18 -16.99
CA SER A 99 -21.31 5.36 -18.30
C SER A 99 -20.63 6.41 -19.18
N GLY A 100 -19.70 7.19 -18.63
CA GLY A 100 -19.05 8.31 -19.34
C GLY A 100 -17.81 7.91 -20.13
N ASP A 101 -17.17 8.92 -20.75
CA ASP A 101 -15.96 8.80 -21.60
C ASP A 101 -14.81 7.99 -20.97
N ASN A 102 -14.77 7.92 -19.62
CA ASN A 102 -13.72 7.25 -18.87
C ASN A 102 -14.11 5.86 -18.32
N ALA A 103 -15.27 5.31 -18.69
CA ALA A 103 -15.74 4.00 -18.21
C ALA A 103 -14.70 2.90 -18.45
N ARG A 104 -14.09 2.86 -19.66
CA ARG A 104 -13.04 1.90 -19.99
C ARG A 104 -11.77 2.09 -19.15
N SER A 105 -11.34 3.33 -18.94
CA SER A 105 -10.15 3.67 -18.15
C SER A 105 -10.36 3.32 -16.68
N MET A 106 -11.55 3.58 -16.13
CA MET A 106 -11.92 3.21 -14.76
C MET A 106 -12.00 1.70 -14.57
N GLU A 107 -12.60 0.97 -15.52
CA GLU A 107 -12.65 -0.50 -15.48
C GLU A 107 -11.24 -1.11 -15.54
N MET A 108 -10.32 -0.53 -16.34
CA MET A 108 -8.92 -0.94 -16.37
C MET A 108 -8.25 -0.74 -15.01
N CYS A 109 -8.48 0.41 -14.36
CA CYS A 109 -7.96 0.70 -13.03
C CYS A 109 -8.57 -0.23 -11.95
N ARG A 110 -9.86 -0.58 -12.06
CA ARG A 110 -10.50 -1.56 -11.18
C ARG A 110 -9.88 -2.94 -11.33
N ARG A 111 -9.63 -3.39 -12.57
CA ARG A 111 -8.94 -4.66 -12.84
C ARG A 111 -7.49 -4.67 -12.34
N TYR A 112 -6.79 -3.53 -12.41
CA TYR A 112 -5.46 -3.36 -11.84
C TYR A 112 -5.49 -3.61 -10.32
N ALA A 113 -6.43 -2.98 -9.60
CA ALA A 113 -6.60 -3.22 -8.17
C ALA A 113 -6.90 -4.69 -7.86
N GLY A 114 -7.83 -5.33 -8.59
CA GLY A 114 -8.17 -6.73 -8.41
C GLY A 114 -7.04 -7.73 -8.72
N LYS A 115 -6.05 -7.32 -9.53
CA LYS A 115 -4.86 -8.12 -9.86
C LYS A 115 -3.58 -7.59 -9.22
N PHE A 116 -3.69 -6.77 -8.18
CA PHE A 116 -2.55 -6.05 -7.61
C PHE A 116 -1.41 -6.98 -7.16
N GLY A 117 -1.70 -8.16 -6.63
CA GLY A 117 -0.68 -9.13 -6.25
C GLY A 117 0.25 -9.54 -7.42
N GLN A 118 -0.27 -9.63 -8.65
CA GLN A 118 0.53 -9.85 -9.84
C GLN A 118 1.29 -8.58 -10.23
N MET A 119 0.61 -7.42 -10.26
CA MET A 119 1.23 -6.13 -10.61
C MET A 119 2.42 -5.81 -9.70
N ARG A 120 2.30 -6.15 -8.41
CA ARG A 120 3.37 -6.00 -7.42
C ARG A 120 4.57 -6.90 -7.74
N ARG A 121 4.36 -8.17 -8.07
CA ARG A 121 5.46 -9.08 -8.44
C ARG A 121 6.19 -8.65 -9.70
N ASP A 122 5.43 -8.15 -10.69
CA ASP A 122 5.94 -7.75 -12.00
C ASP A 122 6.43 -6.29 -12.03
N ASN A 123 6.36 -5.59 -10.90
CA ASN A 123 6.67 -4.16 -10.77
C ASN A 123 6.00 -3.32 -11.86
N ARG A 124 4.67 -3.46 -12.02
CA ARG A 124 3.88 -2.72 -13.01
C ARG A 124 2.98 -1.70 -12.34
N GLY A 125 3.18 -0.43 -12.69
CA GLY A 125 2.40 0.71 -12.25
C GLY A 125 1.43 1.22 -13.31
N LEU A 126 0.78 2.35 -13.00
CA LEU A 126 -0.09 3.08 -13.93
C LEU A 126 0.35 4.54 -14.05
N LEU A 127 0.17 5.10 -15.23
CA LEU A 127 0.29 6.53 -15.49
C LEU A 127 -1.09 7.05 -15.96
N LEU A 128 -1.83 7.69 -15.05
CA LEU A 128 -3.14 8.26 -15.33
C LEU A 128 -2.94 9.68 -15.88
N PHE A 129 -3.18 9.89 -17.16
CA PHE A 129 -2.94 11.17 -17.83
C PHE A 129 -4.19 11.72 -18.50
N GLY A 130 -4.21 13.04 -18.77
CA GLY A 130 -5.32 13.71 -19.45
C GLY A 130 -5.73 15.02 -18.78
N GLY A 131 -6.78 15.66 -19.27
CA GLY A 131 -7.21 17.00 -18.86
C GLY A 131 -7.53 17.17 -17.37
N VAL A 132 -7.56 18.42 -16.92
CA VAL A 132 -7.89 18.77 -15.53
C VAL A 132 -9.33 18.38 -15.20
N GLY A 133 -9.56 17.76 -14.01
CA GLY A 133 -10.91 17.45 -13.53
C GLY A 133 -11.57 16.23 -14.17
N THR A 134 -10.85 15.44 -14.96
CA THR A 134 -11.37 14.23 -15.65
C THR A 134 -11.52 13.00 -14.75
N GLY A 135 -11.06 13.06 -13.48
CA GLY A 135 -11.25 11.98 -12.50
C GLY A 135 -10.01 11.13 -12.21
N LYS A 136 -8.80 11.51 -12.66
CA LYS A 136 -7.54 10.78 -12.42
C LYS A 136 -7.25 10.53 -10.93
N THR A 137 -7.19 11.61 -10.14
CA THR A 137 -6.96 11.57 -8.69
C THR A 137 -8.04 10.75 -7.97
N TYR A 138 -9.31 10.93 -8.36
CA TYR A 138 -10.43 10.15 -7.85
C TYR A 138 -10.23 8.65 -8.08
N THR A 139 -9.86 8.27 -9.30
CA THR A 139 -9.66 6.86 -9.67
C THR A 139 -8.43 6.27 -8.97
N ALA A 140 -7.35 7.04 -8.83
CA ALA A 140 -6.18 6.63 -8.04
C ALA A 140 -6.54 6.37 -6.57
N ALA A 141 -7.37 7.23 -5.97
CA ALA A 141 -7.90 7.04 -4.62
C ALA A 141 -8.84 5.82 -4.53
N CYS A 142 -9.65 5.52 -5.56
CA CYS A 142 -10.44 4.28 -5.60
C CYS A 142 -9.55 3.03 -5.53
N ILE A 143 -8.42 3.01 -6.26
CA ILE A 143 -7.44 1.90 -6.20
C ILE A 143 -6.88 1.78 -4.77
N ALA A 144 -6.45 2.88 -4.16
CA ALA A 144 -5.95 2.87 -2.79
C ALA A 144 -6.97 2.30 -1.80
N ASN A 145 -8.22 2.76 -1.90
CA ASN A 145 -9.32 2.35 -1.03
C ASN A 145 -9.80 0.91 -1.24
N GLU A 146 -9.50 0.31 -2.40
CA GLU A 146 -9.72 -1.12 -2.66
C GLU A 146 -8.63 -1.99 -2.02
N LEU A 147 -7.38 -1.50 -1.95
CA LEU A 147 -6.23 -2.26 -1.47
C LEU A 147 -6.01 -2.14 0.05
N LEU A 148 -6.27 -0.97 0.64
CA LEU A 148 -6.07 -0.72 2.06
C LEU A 148 -6.83 -1.70 2.99
N PRO A 149 -8.12 -2.06 2.73
CA PRO A 149 -8.83 -3.04 3.55
C PRO A 149 -8.25 -4.45 3.46
N GLN A 150 -7.49 -4.76 2.40
CA GLN A 150 -6.80 -6.04 2.22
C GLN A 150 -5.46 -6.10 3.00
N GLY A 151 -5.14 -5.05 3.78
CA GLY A 151 -3.88 -4.96 4.53
C GLY A 151 -2.67 -4.62 3.67
N ILE A 152 -2.86 -4.17 2.43
CA ILE A 152 -1.79 -3.78 1.53
C ILE A 152 -1.34 -2.36 1.89
N PRO A 153 -0.05 -2.13 2.18
CA PRO A 153 0.50 -0.80 2.47
C PRO A 153 0.44 0.11 1.24
N VAL A 154 -0.47 1.09 1.27
CA VAL A 154 -0.61 2.11 0.21
C VAL A 154 -0.34 3.49 0.80
N VAL A 155 0.46 4.29 0.10
CA VAL A 155 0.64 5.72 0.37
C VAL A 155 0.23 6.49 -0.88
N MET A 156 -0.69 7.45 -0.72
CA MET A 156 -1.08 8.40 -1.75
C MET A 156 -0.69 9.80 -1.30
N THR A 157 0.11 10.50 -2.09
CA THR A 157 0.61 11.83 -1.77
C THR A 157 0.80 12.66 -3.03
N SER A 158 0.97 13.98 -2.88
CA SER A 158 1.25 14.89 -4.00
C SER A 158 2.74 15.18 -4.06
N LEU A 159 3.30 15.21 -5.28
CA LEU A 159 4.70 15.61 -5.49
C LEU A 159 4.98 17.02 -4.96
N VAL A 160 4.05 17.96 -5.14
CA VAL A 160 4.21 19.33 -4.63
C VAL A 160 4.44 19.36 -3.12
N LYS A 161 3.65 18.61 -2.35
CA LYS A 161 3.80 18.54 -0.88
C LYS A 161 5.08 17.81 -0.45
N LEU A 162 5.52 16.81 -1.20
CA LEU A 162 6.78 16.12 -0.91
C LEU A 162 8.00 17.02 -1.08
N ILE A 163 7.98 17.87 -2.11
CA ILE A 163 9.04 18.85 -2.34
C ILE A 163 9.13 19.87 -1.21
N ASP A 164 7.99 20.25 -0.63
CA ASP A 164 7.93 21.21 0.47
C ASP A 164 8.42 20.66 1.84
N GLY A 165 8.74 19.35 1.95
CA GLY A 165 9.33 18.82 3.17
C GLY A 165 9.03 17.37 3.55
N GLY A 166 8.71 16.49 2.62
CA GLY A 166 8.40 15.07 2.93
C GLY A 166 9.19 14.04 2.15
N ALA A 167 10.07 14.46 1.24
CA ALA A 167 10.76 13.57 0.30
C ALA A 167 11.70 12.57 1.00
N ASP A 168 12.52 13.03 1.94
CA ASP A 168 13.49 12.18 2.63
C ASP A 168 12.80 11.12 3.50
N GLU A 169 11.74 11.51 4.23
CA GLU A 169 10.96 10.56 5.03
C GLU A 169 10.30 9.50 4.14
N LEU A 170 9.70 9.90 3.02
CA LEU A 170 9.13 8.97 2.05
C LEU A 170 10.20 8.04 1.48
N CYS A 171 11.34 8.57 1.05
CA CYS A 171 12.45 7.79 0.48
C CYS A 171 12.97 6.73 1.48
N SER A 172 13.09 7.07 2.75
CA SER A 172 13.54 6.13 3.80
C SER A 172 12.56 4.96 4.02
N ARG A 173 11.29 5.11 3.63
CA ARG A 173 10.22 4.12 3.83
C ARG A 173 9.77 3.42 2.55
N MET A 174 10.41 3.70 1.41
CA MET A 174 10.00 3.20 0.08
C MET A 174 9.77 1.69 0.03
N ALA A 175 10.61 0.89 0.72
CA ALA A 175 10.50 -0.57 0.74
C ALA A 175 9.30 -1.08 1.58
N ALA A 176 8.77 -0.26 2.48
CA ALA A 176 7.62 -0.61 3.31
C ALA A 176 6.26 -0.30 2.65
N ILE A 177 6.27 0.38 1.50
CA ILE A 177 5.09 0.82 0.75
C ILE A 177 4.91 -0.11 -0.44
N ASP A 178 3.88 -0.93 -0.43
CA ASP A 178 3.61 -1.85 -1.55
C ASP A 178 3.13 -1.11 -2.79
N LEU A 179 2.25 -0.11 -2.63
CA LEU A 179 1.82 0.80 -3.70
C LEU A 179 2.05 2.25 -3.29
N LEU A 180 2.80 2.99 -4.11
CA LEU A 180 2.93 4.43 -4.01
C LEU A 180 2.06 5.11 -5.07
N ILE A 181 1.31 6.13 -4.68
CA ILE A 181 0.53 6.96 -5.60
C ILE A 181 1.04 8.39 -5.49
N LEU A 182 1.55 8.92 -6.59
CA LEU A 182 2.10 10.26 -6.71
C LEU A 182 1.17 11.10 -7.59
N ASP A 183 0.42 12.00 -6.93
CA ASP A 183 -0.58 12.83 -7.59
C ASP A 183 0.04 14.12 -8.14
N ASP A 184 -0.51 14.59 -9.27
CA ASP A 184 -0.17 15.85 -9.93
C ASP A 184 1.31 15.99 -10.38
N LEU A 185 1.87 14.95 -11.02
CA LEU A 185 3.17 15.04 -11.71
C LEU A 185 3.12 16.14 -12.79
N GLY A 186 4.08 17.07 -12.77
CA GLY A 186 4.18 18.21 -13.68
C GLY A 186 3.43 19.46 -13.21
N ALA A 187 2.85 19.44 -11.99
CA ALA A 187 2.23 20.62 -11.36
C ALA A 187 3.20 21.39 -10.45
N GLU A 188 4.36 20.83 -10.18
CA GLU A 188 5.39 21.40 -9.35
C GLU A 188 6.08 22.61 -10.02
N ARG A 189 6.70 23.47 -9.18
CA ARG A 189 7.49 24.59 -9.69
C ARG A 189 8.74 24.09 -10.42
N SER A 190 9.06 24.66 -11.57
CA SER A 190 10.24 24.31 -12.37
C SER A 190 11.53 24.91 -11.73
N THR A 191 11.90 24.45 -10.54
CA THR A 191 13.15 24.80 -9.87
C THR A 191 14.10 23.59 -9.89
N ASP A 192 15.42 23.86 -9.86
CA ASP A 192 16.44 22.80 -9.82
C ASP A 192 16.24 21.93 -8.56
N TYR A 193 15.86 22.52 -7.44
CA TYR A 193 15.57 21.79 -6.20
C TYR A 193 14.37 20.84 -6.37
N ALA A 194 13.26 21.31 -6.94
CA ALA A 194 12.08 20.46 -7.18
C ALA A 194 12.42 19.29 -8.10
N LEU A 195 13.16 19.55 -9.17
CA LEU A 195 13.61 18.53 -10.11
C LEU A 195 14.47 17.46 -9.42
N GLU A 196 15.41 17.88 -8.56
CA GLU A 196 16.25 16.97 -7.79
C GLU A 196 15.41 16.09 -6.85
N GLN A 197 14.45 16.67 -6.13
CA GLN A 197 13.56 15.93 -5.25
C GLN A 197 12.71 14.90 -6.01
N ILE A 198 12.13 15.29 -7.14
CA ILE A 198 11.36 14.37 -7.99
C ILE A 198 12.24 13.23 -8.49
N TYR A 199 13.44 13.56 -8.99
CA TYR A 199 14.38 12.55 -9.43
C TYR A 199 14.71 11.55 -8.32
N ASN A 200 15.00 12.02 -7.10
CA ASN A 200 15.32 11.19 -5.96
C ASN A 200 14.16 10.27 -5.56
N ILE A 201 12.92 10.78 -5.56
CA ILE A 201 11.72 9.99 -5.27
C ILE A 201 11.51 8.90 -6.32
N VAL A 202 11.54 9.28 -7.61
CA VAL A 202 11.33 8.35 -8.73
C VAL A 202 12.44 7.30 -8.79
N ASP A 203 13.71 7.70 -8.63
CA ASP A 203 14.87 6.80 -8.63
C ASP A 203 14.83 5.82 -7.45
N SER A 204 14.52 6.31 -6.24
CA SER A 204 14.38 5.48 -5.05
C SER A 204 13.30 4.42 -5.25
N ARG A 205 12.13 4.81 -5.80
CA ARG A 205 11.05 3.88 -6.10
C ARG A 205 11.41 2.88 -7.18
N TYR A 206 12.06 3.32 -8.24
CA TYR A 206 12.54 2.48 -9.33
C TYR A 206 13.52 1.41 -8.84
N ARG A 207 14.48 1.77 -7.95
CA ARG A 207 15.46 0.84 -7.37
C ARG A 207 14.84 -0.19 -6.45
N VAL A 208 13.83 0.20 -5.66
CA VAL A 208 13.10 -0.74 -4.77
C VAL A 208 12.32 -1.78 -5.58
N GLY A 209 11.94 -1.48 -6.82
CA GLY A 209 11.26 -2.42 -7.70
C GLY A 209 9.82 -2.70 -7.28
N LEU A 210 9.10 -1.71 -6.77
CA LEU A 210 7.69 -1.81 -6.37
C LEU A 210 6.81 -0.84 -7.18
N PRO A 211 5.55 -1.20 -7.47
CA PRO A 211 4.67 -0.42 -8.35
C PRO A 211 4.39 0.98 -7.82
N VAL A 212 4.21 1.90 -8.77
CA VAL A 212 3.80 3.28 -8.52
C VAL A 212 2.70 3.69 -9.50
N ILE A 213 1.78 4.51 -9.03
CA ILE A 213 0.77 5.17 -9.87
C ILE A 213 1.09 6.65 -9.88
N TYR A 214 1.18 7.22 -11.08
CA TYR A 214 1.29 8.66 -11.26
C TYR A 214 -0.02 9.19 -11.83
N THR A 215 -0.44 10.38 -11.41
CA THR A 215 -1.44 11.18 -12.14
C THR A 215 -0.77 12.41 -12.70
N THR A 216 -1.19 12.85 -13.89
CA THR A 216 -0.62 14.03 -14.55
C THR A 216 -1.61 14.69 -15.50
N ASN A 217 -1.47 16.00 -15.69
CA ASN A 217 -2.16 16.74 -16.73
C ASN A 217 -1.32 16.85 -18.02
N LEU A 218 -0.08 16.40 -18.00
CA LEU A 218 0.77 16.32 -19.18
C LEU A 218 0.21 15.30 -20.16
N THR A 219 0.36 15.57 -21.43
CA THR A 219 0.05 14.64 -22.50
C THR A 219 1.11 13.55 -22.61
N LEU A 220 0.78 12.43 -23.24
CA LEU A 220 1.76 11.36 -23.45
C LEU A 220 2.93 11.81 -24.35
N GLU A 221 2.68 12.74 -25.26
CA GLU A 221 3.71 13.32 -26.14
C GLU A 221 4.69 14.22 -25.36
N GLU A 222 4.20 15.05 -24.42
CA GLU A 222 5.08 15.84 -23.54
C GLU A 222 5.95 14.96 -22.64
N LEU A 223 5.42 13.82 -22.21
CA LEU A 223 6.19 12.86 -21.41
C LEU A 223 7.24 12.11 -22.22
N LYS A 224 6.95 11.80 -23.50
CA LYS A 224 7.90 11.13 -24.40
C LYS A 224 8.97 12.09 -24.92
N HIS A 225 8.59 13.35 -25.14
CA HIS A 225 9.41 14.38 -25.75
C HIS A 225 9.47 15.62 -24.86
N PRO A 226 10.04 15.53 -23.65
CA PRO A 226 10.10 16.68 -22.77
C PRO A 226 10.97 17.78 -23.37
N SER A 227 10.52 19.03 -23.26
CA SER A 227 11.27 20.20 -23.72
C SER A 227 12.57 20.40 -22.93
N ASP A 228 12.61 19.97 -21.68
CA ASP A 228 13.79 19.98 -20.81
C ASP A 228 14.33 18.55 -20.65
N LEU A 229 15.54 18.34 -21.15
CA LEU A 229 16.24 17.04 -21.10
C LEU A 229 16.45 16.51 -19.68
N ARG A 230 16.38 17.37 -18.66
CA ARG A 230 16.51 16.96 -17.26
C ARG A 230 15.33 16.06 -16.82
N TYR A 231 14.14 16.30 -17.36
CA TYR A 231 12.96 15.48 -17.13
C TYR A 231 12.99 14.17 -17.93
N ALA A 232 13.76 14.09 -19.00
CA ALA A 232 13.80 12.89 -19.86
C ALA A 232 14.11 11.61 -19.07
N ARG A 233 15.08 11.66 -18.16
CA ARG A 233 15.45 10.51 -17.32
C ARG A 233 14.37 10.10 -16.33
N ILE A 234 13.58 11.06 -15.85
CA ILE A 234 12.47 10.83 -14.92
C ILE A 234 11.35 10.14 -15.67
N TYR A 235 10.94 10.73 -16.81
CA TYR A 235 9.81 10.24 -17.60
C TYR A 235 10.11 8.89 -18.28
N ASP A 236 11.36 8.64 -18.68
CA ASP A 236 11.79 7.35 -19.23
C ASP A 236 11.55 6.20 -18.21
N ARG A 237 11.95 6.38 -16.96
CA ARG A 237 11.71 5.41 -15.88
C ARG A 237 10.21 5.22 -15.60
N ILE A 238 9.44 6.29 -15.65
CA ILE A 238 7.98 6.24 -15.45
C ILE A 238 7.34 5.43 -16.57
N LEU A 239 7.67 5.75 -17.83
CA LEU A 239 7.11 5.09 -19.00
C LEU A 239 7.54 3.62 -19.14
N GLU A 240 8.72 3.25 -18.64
CA GLU A 240 9.18 1.86 -18.60
C GLU A 240 8.31 0.98 -17.68
N ARG A 241 7.90 1.52 -16.53
CA ARG A 241 7.24 0.77 -15.47
C ARG A 241 5.73 0.96 -15.40
N CYS A 242 5.22 2.06 -15.92
CA CYS A 242 3.83 2.45 -15.78
C CYS A 242 3.07 2.35 -17.10
N PHE A 243 1.95 1.61 -17.08
CA PHE A 243 1.05 1.54 -18.22
C PHE A 243 0.23 2.82 -18.33
N PRO A 244 0.24 3.53 -19.47
CA PRO A 244 -0.51 4.77 -19.66
C PRO A 244 -2.00 4.50 -19.81
N VAL A 245 -2.81 5.21 -19.01
CA VAL A 245 -4.28 5.18 -19.03
C VAL A 245 -4.78 6.59 -19.22
N GLU A 246 -5.43 6.84 -20.34
CA GLU A 246 -5.94 8.16 -20.72
C GLU A 246 -7.30 8.44 -20.07
N PHE A 247 -7.45 9.66 -19.53
CA PHE A 247 -8.71 10.21 -19.02
C PHE A 247 -9.14 11.39 -19.86
N ARG A 248 -10.26 11.25 -20.55
CA ARG A 248 -10.81 12.21 -21.50
C ARG A 248 -12.03 12.95 -20.94
N GLY A 249 -12.53 13.92 -21.73
CA GLY A 249 -13.78 14.61 -21.47
C GLY A 249 -13.64 15.88 -20.64
N ASN A 250 -14.78 16.43 -20.27
CA ASN A 250 -14.89 17.70 -19.57
C ASN A 250 -14.60 17.56 -18.05
N SER A 251 -14.23 18.67 -17.44
CA SER A 251 -14.00 18.71 -15.99
C SER A 251 -15.28 18.43 -15.21
N ARG A 252 -15.32 17.30 -14.49
CA ARG A 252 -16.44 16.95 -13.59
C ARG A 252 -16.58 17.94 -12.44
N ARG A 253 -15.48 18.58 -11.99
CA ARG A 253 -15.51 19.64 -10.97
C ARG A 253 -16.26 20.87 -11.47
N LYS A 254 -16.08 21.26 -12.75
CA LYS A 254 -16.82 22.37 -13.34
C LYS A 254 -18.29 22.05 -13.46
N ALA A 255 -18.65 20.84 -13.92
CA ALA A 255 -20.04 20.42 -14.01
C ALA A 255 -20.74 20.43 -12.64
N GLY A 256 -20.11 19.87 -11.59
CA GLY A 256 -20.64 19.90 -10.23
C GLY A 256 -20.71 21.33 -9.64
N ALA A 257 -19.76 22.21 -9.96
CA ALA A 257 -19.83 23.61 -9.53
C ALA A 257 -21.00 24.37 -10.16
N TRP A 258 -21.28 24.16 -11.46
CA TRP A 258 -22.43 24.77 -12.12
C TRP A 258 -23.74 24.33 -11.48
N GLN A 259 -23.91 23.03 -11.22
CA GLN A 259 -25.09 22.52 -10.54
C GLN A 259 -25.24 23.14 -9.15
N GLY A 260 -24.16 23.23 -8.36
CA GLY A 260 -24.17 23.88 -7.07
C GLY A 260 -24.49 25.38 -7.12
N PHE A 261 -24.09 26.09 -8.18
CA PHE A 261 -24.50 27.50 -8.38
C PHE A 261 -26.00 27.62 -8.69
N GLU A 262 -26.54 26.75 -9.54
CA GLU A 262 -27.98 26.72 -9.82
C GLU A 262 -28.80 26.42 -8.54
N ASP A 263 -28.39 25.42 -7.77
CA ASP A 263 -29.02 25.06 -6.51
C ASP A 263 -28.96 26.21 -5.49
N MET A 264 -27.81 26.92 -5.39
CA MET A 264 -27.64 28.06 -4.50
C MET A 264 -28.48 29.26 -4.97
N GLN A 265 -28.55 29.50 -6.29
CA GLN A 265 -29.37 30.56 -6.86
C GLN A 265 -30.87 30.33 -6.58
N ALA A 266 -31.30 29.07 -6.65
CA ALA A 266 -32.67 28.70 -6.29
C ALA A 266 -32.98 28.88 -4.78
N LEU A 267 -31.98 28.64 -3.92
CA LEU A 267 -32.08 28.81 -2.46
C LEU A 267 -32.04 30.29 -2.02
N LEU A 268 -31.17 31.10 -2.65
CA LEU A 268 -30.94 32.50 -2.24
C LEU A 268 -31.76 33.50 -3.05
N GLY A 269 -32.23 33.13 -4.25
CA GLY A 269 -33.17 33.89 -5.04
C GLY A 269 -34.56 33.66 -4.48
N GLY A 270 -34.82 34.25 -3.29
CA GLY A 270 -36.16 34.26 -2.71
C GLY A 270 -37.14 34.92 -3.66
N ASP A 271 -38.39 34.42 -3.65
CA ASP A 271 -39.51 34.96 -4.39
C ASP A 271 -39.61 36.49 -4.15
N ASP A 272 -39.16 37.30 -5.10
CA ASP A 272 -39.55 38.70 -5.22
C ASP A 272 -41.02 38.73 -5.73
N ASN A 273 -41.93 38.21 -4.91
CA ASN A 273 -43.36 38.37 -5.06
C ASN A 273 -43.96 38.66 -3.67
N ASP A 274 -43.86 39.93 -3.28
CA ASP A 274 -44.87 40.59 -2.42
C ASP A 274 -44.92 42.09 -2.81
#